data_b032f937ccfec8072e9a1f18980a3069
#
_entry.id   b032f937ccfec8072e9a1f18980a3069
#
_cell.length_a   1.000
_cell.length_b   1.000
_cell.length_c   1.000
_cell.angle_alpha   90.00
_cell.angle_beta   90.00
_cell.angle_gamma   90.00
#
_symmetry.space_group_name_H-M   'P 1'
#
loop_
_entity.id
_entity.type
_entity.pdbx_description
1 polymer ?
#
loop_
_entity_poly.entity_id
_entity_poly.type
_entity_poly.pdbx_seq_one_letter_code
_entity_poly.pdbx_strand_id
1 'polypeptide(L)'
;MSGAGRGTRKVRAAVVGTGEFGRNHARVYRELEGAELVGVYDQDSARADAVAAEFQTNTLRNLEEVRDLAEVASVAVPTVAHAEVGCQLLEGGLDVLVEKPMAVNLAEADALLEAARRQNRILQVGHVERFNPAVVAVEPILNRPLFFEVHRLGVFTPRSLDVEVIYDLMIHDLDILLALVKEPVTELKAVGIPVLTDKVDIAHVRLEFAGGAVANVTASRVSTERVRKMRFFQQHEYISLDYARRDALRVGVKRLGPQPEFSFEKLAAPNVEPLHAELEAFLEAVRTRREPRTNGAAGRAALELASRVMASIQEHGERVQVAAFASKEKAGK
;
A
#
# COMPACT_ATOMS: atom_id res chain seq x y z
N MET A 1 25.81 -37.30 -11.03
CA MET A 1 25.47 -37.16 -9.60
C MET A 1 24.35 -36.15 -9.48
N SER A 2 23.14 -36.63 -9.25
CA SER A 2 21.91 -35.86 -9.19
C SER A 2 21.91 -35.02 -7.91
N GLY A 3 21.99 -33.71 -8.05
CA GLY A 3 21.68 -32.77 -6.96
C GLY A 3 20.18 -32.82 -6.66
N ALA A 4 19.78 -33.60 -5.67
CA ALA A 4 18.45 -33.56 -5.13
C ALA A 4 18.21 -32.15 -4.61
N GLY A 5 17.32 -31.39 -5.27
CA GLY A 5 16.82 -30.14 -4.81
C GLY A 5 16.22 -30.34 -3.40
N ARG A 6 16.83 -29.73 -2.39
CA ARG A 6 16.21 -29.60 -1.06
C ARG A 6 14.95 -28.79 -1.28
N GLY A 7 13.79 -29.45 -1.34
CA GLY A 7 12.49 -28.80 -1.33
C GLY A 7 12.45 -27.84 -0.14
N THR A 8 12.41 -26.55 -0.41
CA THR A 8 12.26 -25.55 0.64
C THR A 8 10.95 -25.84 1.37
N ARG A 9 11.00 -25.99 2.70
CA ARG A 9 9.80 -26.19 3.54
C ARG A 9 8.79 -25.08 3.22
N LYS A 10 7.56 -25.48 2.90
CA LYS A 10 6.45 -24.53 2.71
C LYS A 10 6.10 -23.86 4.03
N VAL A 11 5.82 -22.56 3.97
CA VAL A 11 5.32 -21.77 5.09
C VAL A 11 3.80 -21.91 5.15
N ARG A 12 3.27 -22.28 6.30
CA ARG A 12 1.83 -22.43 6.51
C ARG A 12 1.20 -21.07 6.67
N ALA A 13 0.35 -20.70 5.71
CA ALA A 13 -0.30 -19.40 5.63
C ALA A 13 -1.80 -19.50 5.84
N ALA A 14 -2.37 -18.56 6.58
CA ALA A 14 -3.81 -18.36 6.68
C ALA A 14 -4.21 -16.97 6.22
N VAL A 15 -5.48 -16.81 5.85
CA VAL A 15 -6.06 -15.50 5.51
C VAL A 15 -7.20 -15.20 6.44
N VAL A 16 -7.17 -14.02 7.05
CA VAL A 16 -8.20 -13.51 7.98
C VAL A 16 -8.91 -12.34 7.30
N GLY A 17 -10.21 -12.51 7.06
CA GLY A 17 -11.02 -11.66 6.20
C GLY A 17 -11.05 -12.21 4.77
N THR A 18 -12.22 -12.67 4.31
CA THR A 18 -12.41 -13.31 2.98
C THR A 18 -13.21 -12.43 2.02
N GLY A 19 -13.13 -11.11 2.21
CA GLY A 19 -13.60 -10.14 1.23
C GLY A 19 -12.78 -10.21 -0.08
N GLU A 20 -12.99 -9.27 -0.98
CA GLU A 20 -12.32 -9.24 -2.29
C GLU A 20 -10.79 -9.33 -2.18
N PHE A 21 -10.17 -8.57 -1.26
CA PHE A 21 -8.72 -8.61 -1.05
C PHE A 21 -8.27 -9.94 -0.46
N GLY A 22 -8.92 -10.41 0.62
CA GLY A 22 -8.53 -11.66 1.24
C GLY A 22 -8.72 -12.87 0.31
N ARG A 23 -9.77 -12.89 -0.51
CA ARG A 23 -9.92 -13.90 -1.56
C ARG A 23 -8.74 -13.91 -2.54
N ASN A 24 -8.22 -12.72 -2.92
CA ASN A 24 -7.03 -12.63 -3.78
C ASN A 24 -5.77 -13.12 -3.06
N HIS A 25 -5.62 -12.82 -1.76
CA HIS A 25 -4.52 -13.37 -0.96
C HIS A 25 -4.57 -14.90 -0.88
N ALA A 26 -5.75 -15.48 -0.65
CA ALA A 26 -5.93 -16.95 -0.61
C ALA A 26 -5.56 -17.58 -1.97
N ARG A 27 -5.98 -16.97 -3.08
CA ARG A 27 -5.57 -17.39 -4.45
C ARG A 27 -4.05 -17.42 -4.58
N VAL A 28 -3.39 -16.32 -4.25
CA VAL A 28 -1.95 -16.21 -4.44
C VAL A 28 -1.17 -17.17 -3.51
N TYR A 29 -1.57 -17.32 -2.24
CA TYR A 29 -0.95 -18.34 -1.38
C TYR A 29 -1.13 -19.76 -1.92
N ARG A 30 -2.24 -20.05 -2.57
CA ARG A 30 -2.47 -21.35 -3.23
C ARG A 30 -1.55 -21.57 -4.44
N GLU A 31 -1.21 -20.51 -5.15
CA GLU A 31 -0.34 -20.52 -6.35
C GLU A 31 1.15 -20.56 -5.99
N LEU A 32 1.56 -19.97 -4.85
CA LEU A 32 2.95 -19.87 -4.42
C LEU A 32 3.51 -21.24 -4.01
N GLU A 33 4.58 -21.71 -4.69
CA GLU A 33 5.26 -22.96 -4.34
C GLU A 33 5.78 -22.98 -2.90
N GLY A 34 6.19 -21.81 -2.39
CA GLY A 34 6.72 -21.64 -1.06
C GLY A 34 5.69 -21.55 0.06
N ALA A 35 4.40 -21.56 -0.24
CA ALA A 35 3.31 -21.49 0.73
C ALA A 35 2.50 -22.77 0.80
N GLU A 36 1.86 -22.97 1.95
CA GLU A 36 0.76 -23.90 2.15
C GLU A 36 -0.41 -23.11 2.73
N LEU A 37 -1.46 -22.90 1.95
CA LEU A 37 -2.68 -22.26 2.45
C LEU A 37 -3.42 -23.26 3.34
N VAL A 38 -3.28 -23.12 4.67
CA VAL A 38 -3.86 -24.04 5.67
C VAL A 38 -5.31 -23.72 5.99
N GLY A 39 -5.78 -22.50 5.76
CA GLY A 39 -7.16 -22.14 5.96
C GLY A 39 -7.45 -20.66 5.80
N VAL A 40 -8.74 -20.35 5.83
CA VAL A 40 -9.27 -18.99 5.79
C VAL A 40 -10.28 -18.78 6.92
N TYR A 41 -10.33 -17.57 7.47
CA TYR A 41 -11.26 -17.17 8.51
C TYR A 41 -11.98 -15.88 8.13
N ASP A 42 -13.28 -15.82 8.38
CA ASP A 42 -14.10 -14.60 8.32
C ASP A 42 -15.20 -14.68 9.40
N GLN A 43 -15.64 -13.54 9.92
CA GLN A 43 -16.80 -13.48 10.80
C GLN A 43 -18.09 -13.94 10.10
N ASP A 44 -18.18 -13.75 8.79
CA ASP A 44 -19.18 -14.32 7.91
C ASP A 44 -18.74 -15.73 7.49
N SER A 45 -19.21 -16.74 8.19
CA SER A 45 -18.84 -18.14 7.95
C SER A 45 -19.20 -18.60 6.52
N ALA A 46 -20.33 -18.13 5.97
CA ALA A 46 -20.72 -18.51 4.62
C ALA A 46 -19.73 -17.97 3.57
N ARG A 47 -19.19 -16.77 3.79
CA ARG A 47 -18.14 -16.21 2.95
C ARG A 47 -16.83 -16.97 3.09
N ALA A 48 -16.45 -17.33 4.31
CA ALA A 48 -15.27 -18.16 4.57
C ALA A 48 -15.40 -19.52 3.88
N ASP A 49 -16.54 -20.19 4.01
CA ASP A 49 -16.82 -21.49 3.38
C ASP A 49 -16.72 -21.44 1.87
N ALA A 50 -17.27 -20.38 1.26
CA ALA A 50 -17.20 -20.19 -0.21
C ALA A 50 -15.75 -20.06 -0.68
N VAL A 51 -14.92 -19.25 0.00
CA VAL A 51 -13.52 -19.06 -0.36
C VAL A 51 -12.69 -20.32 -0.06
N ALA A 52 -12.96 -21.01 1.06
CA ALA A 52 -12.30 -22.26 1.40
C ALA A 52 -12.57 -23.35 0.34
N ALA A 53 -13.81 -23.49 -0.10
CA ALA A 53 -14.20 -24.43 -1.16
C ALA A 53 -13.52 -24.08 -2.49
N GLU A 54 -13.49 -22.79 -2.87
CA GLU A 54 -12.86 -22.33 -4.11
C GLU A 54 -11.38 -22.70 -4.19
N PHE A 55 -10.63 -22.49 -3.10
CA PHE A 55 -9.18 -22.73 -3.06
C PHE A 55 -8.80 -24.07 -2.41
N GLN A 56 -9.76 -24.95 -2.14
CA GLN A 56 -9.54 -26.27 -1.56
C GLN A 56 -8.71 -26.21 -0.28
N THR A 57 -9.12 -25.36 0.66
CA THR A 57 -8.50 -25.18 1.97
C THR A 57 -9.54 -25.33 3.09
N ASN A 58 -9.14 -25.16 4.34
CA ASN A 58 -10.03 -25.27 5.47
C ASN A 58 -10.74 -23.94 5.78
N THR A 59 -12.01 -24.01 6.19
CA THR A 59 -12.65 -22.92 6.93
C THR A 59 -12.21 -23.00 8.38
N LEU A 60 -11.60 -21.94 8.91
CA LEU A 60 -11.23 -21.80 10.31
C LEU A 60 -12.35 -21.09 11.07
N ARG A 61 -12.56 -21.42 12.34
CA ARG A 61 -13.73 -20.97 13.10
C ARG A 61 -13.46 -19.72 13.94
N ASN A 62 -12.19 -19.51 14.30
CA ASN A 62 -11.75 -18.40 15.16
C ASN A 62 -10.25 -18.13 14.97
N LEU A 63 -9.76 -17.08 15.61
CA LEU A 63 -8.34 -16.72 15.56
C LEU A 63 -7.43 -17.70 16.32
N GLU A 64 -7.95 -18.51 17.21
CA GLU A 64 -7.19 -19.57 17.91
C GLU A 64 -6.81 -20.66 16.91
N GLU A 65 -7.76 -21.14 16.12
CA GLU A 65 -7.45 -22.11 15.04
C GLU A 65 -6.46 -21.55 14.02
N VAL A 66 -6.53 -20.24 13.71
CA VAL A 66 -5.52 -19.59 12.86
C VAL A 66 -4.13 -19.70 13.49
N ARG A 67 -4.00 -19.39 14.78
CA ARG A 67 -2.71 -19.46 15.50
C ARG A 67 -2.15 -20.86 15.62
N ASP A 68 -3.02 -21.86 15.79
CA ASP A 68 -2.60 -23.26 15.97
C ASP A 68 -2.10 -23.88 14.65
N LEU A 69 -2.67 -23.48 13.52
CA LEU A 69 -2.40 -24.11 12.22
C LEU A 69 -1.41 -23.35 11.36
N ALA A 70 -1.37 -22.02 11.44
CA ALA A 70 -0.55 -21.18 10.57
C ALA A 70 0.77 -20.74 11.25
N GLU A 71 1.73 -20.33 10.42
CA GLU A 71 2.97 -19.66 10.82
C GLU A 71 2.90 -18.18 10.45
N VAL A 72 2.11 -17.86 9.42
CA VAL A 72 1.88 -16.51 8.93
C VAL A 72 0.40 -16.27 8.67
N ALA A 73 -0.02 -15.02 8.79
CA ALA A 73 -1.38 -14.64 8.44
C ALA A 73 -1.41 -13.34 7.62
N SER A 74 -2.26 -13.30 6.58
CA SER A 74 -2.70 -12.05 5.96
C SER A 74 -3.99 -11.57 6.61
N VAL A 75 -3.99 -10.33 7.10
CA VAL A 75 -5.14 -9.65 7.70
C VAL A 75 -5.75 -8.71 6.65
N ALA A 76 -6.88 -9.12 6.09
CA ALA A 76 -7.63 -8.40 5.04
C ALA A 76 -9.09 -8.14 5.47
N VAL A 77 -9.28 -7.90 6.76
CA VAL A 77 -10.56 -7.47 7.35
C VAL A 77 -10.79 -5.97 7.09
N PRO A 78 -11.95 -5.38 7.45
CA PRO A 78 -12.10 -3.93 7.44
C PRO A 78 -11.06 -3.23 8.31
N THR A 79 -10.59 -2.06 7.89
CA THR A 79 -9.49 -1.32 8.55
C THR A 79 -9.69 -1.12 10.06
N VAL A 80 -10.93 -0.92 10.49
CA VAL A 80 -11.29 -0.75 11.91
C VAL A 80 -10.94 -1.95 12.79
N ALA A 81 -10.74 -3.13 12.20
CA ALA A 81 -10.37 -4.36 12.89
C ALA A 81 -8.89 -4.75 12.68
N HIS A 82 -8.12 -4.01 11.88
CA HIS A 82 -6.73 -4.36 11.56
C HIS A 82 -5.85 -4.46 12.80
N ALA A 83 -5.93 -3.45 13.68
CA ALA A 83 -5.10 -3.41 14.88
C ALA A 83 -5.45 -4.52 15.88
N GLU A 84 -6.73 -4.73 16.14
CA GLU A 84 -7.19 -5.76 17.07
C GLU A 84 -6.77 -7.15 16.59
N VAL A 85 -7.12 -7.50 15.35
CA VAL A 85 -6.81 -8.81 14.76
C VAL A 85 -5.32 -9.01 14.60
N GLY A 86 -4.61 -7.99 14.08
CA GLY A 86 -3.17 -8.05 13.87
C GLY A 86 -2.40 -8.24 15.18
N CYS A 87 -2.73 -7.49 16.23
CA CYS A 87 -2.10 -7.65 17.55
C CYS A 87 -2.34 -9.04 18.13
N GLN A 88 -3.58 -9.57 18.08
CA GLN A 88 -3.88 -10.92 18.58
C GLN A 88 -3.06 -12.02 17.86
N LEU A 89 -2.87 -11.89 16.54
CA LEU A 89 -2.08 -12.85 15.77
C LEU A 89 -0.58 -12.72 16.05
N LEU A 90 -0.05 -11.50 16.13
CA LEU A 90 1.35 -11.23 16.48
C LEU A 90 1.67 -11.74 17.89
N GLU A 91 0.80 -11.46 18.88
CA GLU A 91 0.92 -11.95 20.26
C GLU A 91 0.79 -13.46 20.34
N GLY A 92 0.00 -14.05 19.46
CA GLY A 92 -0.08 -15.49 19.26
C GLY A 92 1.11 -16.14 18.57
N GLY A 93 2.12 -15.34 18.19
CA GLY A 93 3.38 -15.84 17.65
C GLY A 93 3.40 -16.02 16.13
N LEU A 94 2.46 -15.45 15.39
CA LEU A 94 2.48 -15.45 13.93
C LEU A 94 3.25 -14.24 13.37
N ASP A 95 3.86 -14.40 12.20
CA ASP A 95 4.28 -13.29 11.38
C ASP A 95 3.07 -12.79 10.58
N VAL A 96 2.89 -11.47 10.46
CA VAL A 96 1.63 -10.90 9.97
C VAL A 96 1.86 -9.93 8.82
N LEU A 97 1.05 -10.06 7.77
CA LEU A 97 0.84 -9.03 6.76
C LEU A 97 -0.54 -8.41 7.01
N VAL A 98 -0.58 -7.09 7.22
CA VAL A 98 -1.83 -6.32 7.40
C VAL A 98 -2.06 -5.46 6.17
N GLU A 99 -3.28 -5.50 5.62
CA GLU A 99 -3.66 -4.66 4.49
C GLU A 99 -3.60 -3.15 4.82
N LYS A 100 -3.42 -2.35 3.77
CA LYS A 100 -3.44 -0.88 3.89
C LYS A 100 -4.87 -0.32 4.03
N PRO A 101 -5.03 0.81 4.74
CA PRO A 101 -4.09 1.41 5.67
C PRO A 101 -3.89 0.49 6.88
N MET A 102 -2.67 0.45 7.43
CA MET A 102 -2.35 -0.53 8.46
C MET A 102 -3.21 -0.45 9.72
N ALA A 103 -3.82 0.72 9.98
CA ALA A 103 -4.71 0.99 11.12
C ALA A 103 -5.54 2.25 10.84
N VAL A 104 -6.52 2.53 11.69
CA VAL A 104 -7.37 3.74 11.60
C VAL A 104 -6.62 4.99 12.05
N ASN A 105 -5.68 4.85 13.00
CA ASN A 105 -4.92 5.95 13.58
C ASN A 105 -3.50 5.51 13.99
N LEU A 106 -2.67 6.48 14.37
CA LEU A 106 -1.27 6.22 14.73
C LEU A 106 -1.11 5.42 16.02
N ALA A 107 -2.01 5.56 16.98
CA ALA A 107 -1.94 4.80 18.23
C ALA A 107 -2.14 3.30 17.98
N GLU A 108 -3.07 2.93 17.10
CA GLU A 108 -3.28 1.56 16.66
C GLU A 108 -2.10 1.03 15.82
N ALA A 109 -1.53 1.88 14.95
CA ALA A 109 -0.32 1.53 14.20
C ALA A 109 0.88 1.26 15.14
N ASP A 110 1.05 2.09 16.17
CA ASP A 110 2.07 1.92 17.20
C ASP A 110 1.85 0.65 18.02
N ALA A 111 0.60 0.27 18.32
CA ALA A 111 0.27 -0.98 19.00
C ALA A 111 0.69 -2.22 18.18
N LEU A 112 0.43 -2.22 16.86
CA LEU A 112 0.88 -3.28 15.94
C LEU A 112 2.40 -3.40 15.92
N LEU A 113 3.11 -2.27 15.81
CA LEU A 113 4.58 -2.25 15.84
C LEU A 113 5.14 -2.80 17.15
N GLU A 114 4.55 -2.41 18.28
CA GLU A 114 4.99 -2.85 19.59
C GLU A 114 4.71 -4.35 19.80
N ALA A 115 3.55 -4.87 19.36
CA ALA A 115 3.23 -6.28 19.39
C ALA A 115 4.24 -7.10 18.57
N ALA A 116 4.53 -6.68 17.35
CA ALA A 116 5.52 -7.32 16.49
C ALA A 116 6.92 -7.32 17.13
N ARG A 117 7.35 -6.18 17.70
CA ARG A 117 8.65 -6.03 18.36
C ARG A 117 8.77 -6.94 19.59
N ARG A 118 7.75 -6.94 20.48
CA ARG A 118 7.75 -7.76 21.71
C ARG A 118 7.87 -9.24 21.41
N GLN A 119 7.19 -9.69 20.35
CA GLN A 119 7.14 -11.11 19.98
C GLN A 119 8.22 -11.50 18.96
N ASN A 120 9.10 -10.56 18.57
CA ASN A 120 10.10 -10.76 17.52
C ASN A 120 9.48 -11.33 16.23
N ARG A 121 8.34 -10.74 15.80
CA ARG A 121 7.61 -11.16 14.60
C ARG A 121 7.78 -10.17 13.47
N ILE A 122 7.67 -10.69 12.25
CA ILE A 122 7.64 -9.87 11.05
C ILE A 122 6.25 -9.23 10.93
N LEU A 123 6.23 -7.92 10.76
CA LEU A 123 5.04 -7.15 10.39
C LEU A 123 5.28 -6.49 9.04
N GLN A 124 4.52 -6.92 8.04
CA GLN A 124 4.47 -6.31 6.71
C GLN A 124 3.14 -5.59 6.52
N VAL A 125 3.14 -4.49 5.78
CA VAL A 125 1.93 -3.76 5.40
C VAL A 125 1.67 -3.94 3.92
N GLY A 126 0.41 -4.19 3.54
CA GLY A 126 -0.06 -4.48 2.18
C GLY A 126 0.01 -3.29 1.24
N HIS A 127 1.18 -2.67 1.11
CA HIS A 127 1.45 -1.63 0.11
C HIS A 127 1.84 -2.27 -1.23
N VAL A 128 0.90 -2.97 -1.84
CA VAL A 128 1.09 -3.78 -3.06
C VAL A 128 1.73 -3.01 -4.22
N GLU A 129 1.48 -1.71 -4.33
CA GLU A 129 2.06 -0.87 -5.39
C GLU A 129 3.60 -0.71 -5.28
N ARG A 130 4.20 -0.99 -4.12
CA ARG A 130 5.68 -1.08 -3.97
C ARG A 130 6.28 -2.26 -4.74
N PHE A 131 5.47 -3.24 -5.07
CA PHE A 131 5.81 -4.43 -5.86
C PHE A 131 5.36 -4.32 -7.31
N ASN A 132 4.78 -3.17 -7.69
CA ASN A 132 4.42 -2.92 -9.07
C ASN A 132 5.67 -2.92 -9.95
N PRO A 133 5.69 -3.68 -11.06
CA PRO A 133 6.82 -3.76 -11.97
C PRO A 133 7.38 -2.41 -12.42
N ALA A 134 6.51 -1.40 -12.62
CA ALA A 134 6.94 -0.05 -12.98
C ALA A 134 7.74 0.63 -11.84
N VAL A 135 7.34 0.42 -10.58
CA VAL A 135 8.06 0.97 -9.41
C VAL A 135 9.40 0.25 -9.23
N VAL A 136 9.40 -1.08 -9.33
CA VAL A 136 10.63 -1.87 -9.22
C VAL A 136 11.66 -1.48 -10.29
N ALA A 137 11.20 -1.20 -11.52
CA ALA A 137 12.07 -0.84 -12.64
C ALA A 137 12.77 0.51 -12.47
N VAL A 138 12.18 1.46 -11.73
CA VAL A 138 12.77 2.80 -11.58
C VAL A 138 13.70 2.93 -10.37
N GLU A 139 13.60 2.06 -9.37
CA GLU A 139 14.43 2.15 -8.17
C GLU A 139 15.95 2.15 -8.45
N PRO A 140 16.47 1.28 -9.35
CA PRO A 140 17.91 1.24 -9.63
C PRO A 140 18.45 2.48 -10.34
N ILE A 141 17.58 3.27 -10.97
CA ILE A 141 17.99 4.44 -11.76
C ILE A 141 17.75 5.76 -11.03
N LEU A 142 17.30 5.71 -9.77
CA LEU A 142 17.11 6.93 -8.97
C LEU A 142 18.46 7.64 -8.76
N ASN A 143 18.50 8.91 -9.17
CA ASN A 143 19.65 9.76 -9.01
C ASN A 143 19.21 11.16 -8.53
N ARG A 144 18.83 11.25 -7.25
CA ARG A 144 18.37 12.47 -6.60
C ARG A 144 17.23 13.16 -7.36
N PRO A 145 16.06 12.54 -7.50
CA PRO A 145 14.91 13.17 -8.14
C PRO A 145 14.46 14.40 -7.34
N LEU A 146 14.18 15.50 -8.05
CA LEU A 146 13.86 16.79 -7.43
C LEU A 146 12.39 17.20 -7.60
N PHE A 147 11.69 16.64 -8.58
CA PHE A 147 10.31 17.00 -8.83
C PHE A 147 9.49 15.78 -9.23
N PHE A 148 8.32 15.63 -8.59
CA PHE A 148 7.37 14.54 -8.86
C PHE A 148 5.99 15.11 -9.21
N GLU A 149 5.35 14.52 -10.20
CA GLU A 149 3.94 14.68 -10.52
C GLU A 149 3.25 13.32 -10.45
N VAL A 150 2.22 13.22 -9.63
CA VAL A 150 1.50 11.96 -9.40
C VAL A 150 0.00 12.16 -9.61
N HIS A 151 -0.59 11.30 -10.44
CA HIS A 151 -2.02 11.30 -10.70
C HIS A 151 -2.59 9.89 -10.49
N ARG A 152 -3.51 9.77 -9.53
CA ARG A 152 -4.30 8.57 -9.28
C ARG A 152 -5.77 8.91 -9.41
N LEU A 153 -6.25 8.87 -10.63
CA LEU A 153 -7.62 9.24 -10.99
C LEU A 153 -8.43 7.97 -11.27
N GLY A 154 -9.60 7.88 -10.67
CA GLY A 154 -10.56 6.80 -10.85
C GLY A 154 -11.90 7.30 -11.34
N VAL A 155 -12.55 6.50 -12.17
CA VAL A 155 -13.96 6.69 -12.47
C VAL A 155 -14.77 6.27 -11.25
N PHE A 156 -15.84 6.99 -10.97
CA PHE A 156 -16.73 6.69 -9.85
C PHE A 156 -17.19 5.22 -9.88
N THR A 157 -17.06 4.57 -8.74
CA THR A 157 -17.61 3.24 -8.47
C THR A 157 -18.27 3.25 -7.10
N PRO A 158 -19.35 2.50 -6.84
CA PRO A 158 -20.03 2.47 -5.54
C PRO A 158 -19.24 1.67 -4.47
N ARG A 159 -17.92 1.78 -4.48
CA ARG A 159 -17.01 1.10 -3.53
C ARG A 159 -16.28 2.13 -2.69
N SER A 160 -15.98 1.78 -1.44
CA SER A 160 -15.17 2.59 -0.51
C SER A 160 -15.67 4.03 -0.38
N LEU A 161 -17.00 4.24 -0.41
CA LEU A 161 -17.60 5.57 -0.30
C LEU A 161 -17.60 6.10 1.13
N ASP A 162 -17.35 5.23 2.08
CA ASP A 162 -17.24 5.49 3.51
C ASP A 162 -15.84 5.95 3.94
N VAL A 163 -14.85 5.89 3.04
CA VAL A 163 -13.45 6.22 3.31
C VAL A 163 -13.01 7.44 2.48
N GLU A 164 -12.19 8.31 3.06
CA GLU A 164 -11.56 9.45 2.36
C GLU A 164 -10.64 8.96 1.24
N VAL A 165 -10.62 9.65 0.09
CA VAL A 165 -9.75 9.30 -1.05
C VAL A 165 -8.27 9.26 -0.70
N ILE A 166 -7.89 9.95 0.37
CA ILE A 166 -6.53 9.99 0.89
C ILE A 166 -6.10 8.60 1.39
N TYR A 167 -6.92 7.96 2.23
CA TYR A 167 -6.63 6.64 2.81
C TYR A 167 -6.91 5.49 1.84
N ASP A 168 -7.83 5.69 0.89
CA ASP A 168 -8.14 4.65 -0.10
C ASP A 168 -7.14 4.64 -1.25
N LEU A 169 -6.89 5.81 -1.88
CA LEU A 169 -6.10 5.93 -3.10
C LEU A 169 -4.75 6.59 -2.89
N MET A 170 -4.69 7.79 -2.28
CA MET A 170 -3.46 8.59 -2.23
C MET A 170 -2.37 7.93 -1.40
N ILE A 171 -2.71 7.17 -0.37
CA ILE A 171 -1.75 6.52 0.55
C ILE A 171 -0.73 5.63 -0.19
N HIS A 172 -1.11 5.01 -1.30
CA HIS A 172 -0.20 4.24 -2.13
C HIS A 172 0.92 5.10 -2.72
N ASP A 173 0.57 6.29 -3.19
CA ASP A 173 1.53 7.21 -3.80
C ASP A 173 2.39 7.91 -2.74
N LEU A 174 1.80 8.19 -1.56
CA LEU A 174 2.54 8.71 -0.40
C LEU A 174 3.60 7.71 0.07
N ASP A 175 3.25 6.43 0.20
CA ASP A 175 4.20 5.36 0.54
C ASP A 175 5.33 5.26 -0.48
N ILE A 176 5.02 5.27 -1.77
CA ILE A 176 6.02 5.20 -2.83
C ILE A 176 6.95 6.43 -2.79
N LEU A 177 6.41 7.64 -2.61
CA LEU A 177 7.22 8.85 -2.52
C LEU A 177 8.19 8.80 -1.32
N LEU A 178 7.71 8.40 -0.14
CA LEU A 178 8.57 8.21 1.04
C LEU A 178 9.71 7.22 0.77
N ALA A 179 9.41 6.17 0.03
CA ALA A 179 10.40 5.15 -0.31
C ALA A 179 11.41 5.56 -1.37
N LEU A 180 11.01 6.38 -2.34
CA LEU A 180 11.90 6.84 -3.42
C LEU A 180 12.76 8.04 -2.99
N VAL A 181 12.19 8.97 -2.22
CA VAL A 181 12.89 10.19 -1.78
C VAL A 181 13.76 9.92 -0.56
N LYS A 182 13.28 9.10 0.39
CA LYS A 182 13.99 8.71 1.64
C LYS A 182 14.41 9.89 2.53
N GLU A 183 13.65 10.97 2.47
CA GLU A 183 13.88 12.16 3.28
C GLU A 183 12.56 12.59 3.97
N PRO A 184 12.63 13.28 5.12
CA PRO A 184 11.43 13.74 5.80
C PRO A 184 10.71 14.82 5.00
N VAL A 185 9.37 14.81 5.05
CA VAL A 185 8.50 15.87 4.54
C VAL A 185 8.52 17.04 5.53
N THR A 186 9.05 18.17 5.11
CA THR A 186 9.19 19.41 5.91
C THR A 186 7.96 20.30 5.80
N GLU A 187 7.39 20.44 4.60
CA GLU A 187 6.19 21.23 4.35
C GLU A 187 5.17 20.45 3.52
N LEU A 188 3.91 20.70 3.78
CA LEU A 188 2.82 20.23 2.96
C LEU A 188 1.67 21.25 2.94
N LYS A 189 1.02 21.34 1.77
CA LYS A 189 -0.23 22.08 1.57
C LYS A 189 -1.19 21.21 0.78
N ALA A 190 -2.40 21.04 1.31
CA ALA A 190 -3.38 20.17 0.69
C ALA A 190 -4.73 20.87 0.54
N VAL A 191 -5.46 20.50 -0.51
CA VAL A 191 -6.87 20.84 -0.73
C VAL A 191 -7.61 19.55 -1.06
N GLY A 192 -8.82 19.42 -0.56
CA GLY A 192 -9.70 18.30 -0.85
C GLY A 192 -11.16 18.74 -0.78
N ILE A 193 -11.99 18.10 -1.60
CA ILE A 193 -13.38 18.49 -1.73
C ILE A 193 -14.25 17.23 -1.79
N PRO A 194 -15.36 17.17 -1.04
CA PRO A 194 -16.45 16.25 -1.28
C PRO A 194 -17.19 16.67 -2.57
N VAL A 195 -17.45 15.74 -3.47
CA VAL A 195 -18.13 16.00 -4.74
C VAL A 195 -19.39 15.17 -4.89
N LEU A 196 -19.28 13.86 -4.58
CA LEU A 196 -20.38 12.90 -4.69
C LEU A 196 -20.75 12.26 -3.35
N THR A 197 -19.87 12.32 -2.36
CA THR A 197 -20.10 11.76 -1.02
C THR A 197 -19.88 12.83 0.03
N ASP A 198 -20.14 12.52 1.30
CA ASP A 198 -19.80 13.38 2.45
C ASP A 198 -18.30 13.30 2.82
N LYS A 199 -17.52 12.51 2.07
CA LYS A 199 -16.09 12.31 2.22
C LYS A 199 -15.32 13.11 1.18
N VAL A 200 -14.04 13.31 1.38
CA VAL A 200 -13.17 13.88 0.36
C VAL A 200 -13.07 12.92 -0.82
N ASP A 201 -13.61 13.32 -1.96
CA ASP A 201 -13.65 12.53 -3.20
C ASP A 201 -12.50 12.87 -4.16
N ILE A 202 -11.96 14.07 -4.07
CA ILE A 202 -10.78 14.54 -4.79
C ILE A 202 -9.89 15.31 -3.83
N ALA A 203 -8.59 15.04 -3.89
CA ALA A 203 -7.58 15.75 -3.11
C ALA A 203 -6.34 16.04 -3.96
N HIS A 204 -5.73 17.19 -3.70
CA HIS A 204 -4.43 17.56 -4.21
C HIS A 204 -3.53 17.98 -3.05
N VAL A 205 -2.29 17.49 -3.05
CA VAL A 205 -1.28 17.87 -2.07
C VAL A 205 0.04 18.22 -2.75
N ARG A 206 0.67 19.30 -2.29
CA ARG A 206 2.07 19.62 -2.54
C ARG A 206 2.89 19.28 -1.32
N LEU A 207 3.91 18.46 -1.50
CA LEU A 207 4.88 18.04 -0.48
C LEU A 207 6.24 18.64 -0.79
N GLU A 208 6.97 19.10 0.24
CA GLU A 208 8.36 19.51 0.16
C GLU A 208 9.19 18.64 1.11
N PHE A 209 10.30 18.11 0.61
CA PHE A 209 11.21 17.24 1.36
C PHE A 209 12.46 18.01 1.78
N ALA A 210 13.11 17.58 2.85
CA ALA A 210 14.28 18.26 3.43
C ALA A 210 15.44 18.49 2.44
N GLY A 211 15.64 17.57 1.47
CA GLY A 211 16.64 17.69 0.41
C GLY A 211 16.22 18.57 -0.77
N GLY A 212 15.09 19.25 -0.68
CA GLY A 212 14.58 20.17 -1.71
C GLY A 212 13.76 19.48 -2.80
N ALA A 213 13.49 18.17 -2.71
CA ALA A 213 12.55 17.52 -3.61
C ALA A 213 11.13 17.99 -3.35
N VAL A 214 10.33 18.07 -4.41
CA VAL A 214 8.94 18.52 -4.37
C VAL A 214 8.06 17.50 -5.07
N ALA A 215 6.90 17.17 -4.49
CA ALA A 215 5.90 16.31 -5.12
C ALA A 215 4.52 16.98 -5.14
N ASN A 216 3.86 16.94 -6.29
CA ASN A 216 2.46 17.26 -6.47
C ASN A 216 1.69 15.95 -6.68
N VAL A 217 0.74 15.66 -5.79
CA VAL A 217 -0.02 14.41 -5.81
C VAL A 217 -1.51 14.74 -5.91
N THR A 218 -2.18 14.17 -6.90
CA THR A 218 -3.63 14.28 -7.07
C THR A 218 -4.25 12.89 -7.02
N ALA A 219 -5.21 12.70 -6.12
CA ALA A 219 -6.04 11.51 -6.07
C ALA A 219 -7.52 11.88 -6.21
N SER A 220 -8.26 11.15 -7.04
CA SER A 220 -9.68 11.38 -7.29
C SER A 220 -10.40 10.07 -7.57
N ARG A 221 -11.62 9.93 -7.03
CA ARG A 221 -12.56 8.86 -7.40
C ARG A 221 -13.70 9.36 -8.28
N VAL A 222 -13.67 10.62 -8.70
CA VAL A 222 -14.74 11.32 -9.43
C VAL A 222 -14.27 11.85 -10.79
N SER A 223 -13.36 11.15 -11.42
CA SER A 223 -12.80 11.52 -12.73
C SER A 223 -13.52 10.81 -13.87
N THR A 224 -13.43 11.35 -15.09
CA THR A 224 -14.01 10.78 -16.30
C THR A 224 -13.19 9.64 -16.89
N GLU A 225 -11.91 9.57 -16.51
CA GLU A 225 -10.98 8.55 -16.99
C GLU A 225 -10.15 7.96 -15.83
N ARG A 226 -9.61 6.78 -16.06
CA ARG A 226 -8.70 6.13 -15.10
C ARG A 226 -7.25 6.44 -15.48
N VAL A 227 -6.57 7.18 -14.59
CA VAL A 227 -5.15 7.50 -14.72
C VAL A 227 -4.42 7.03 -13.46
N ARG A 228 -3.35 6.28 -13.62
CA ARG A 228 -2.47 5.86 -12.52
C ARG A 228 -1.02 6.03 -12.97
N LYS A 229 -0.50 7.25 -12.81
CA LYS A 229 0.82 7.62 -13.33
C LYS A 229 1.61 8.42 -12.32
N MET A 230 2.91 8.19 -12.32
CA MET A 230 3.90 9.04 -11.67
C MET A 230 4.92 9.48 -12.71
N ARG A 231 5.31 10.73 -12.65
CA ARG A 231 6.44 11.27 -13.41
C ARG A 231 7.40 11.90 -12.44
N PHE A 232 8.69 11.75 -12.68
CA PHE A 232 9.66 12.47 -11.90
C PHE A 232 10.84 12.93 -12.77
N PHE A 233 11.48 13.98 -12.28
CA PHE A 233 12.55 14.67 -12.95
C PHE A 233 13.79 14.64 -12.07
N GLN A 234 14.88 14.18 -12.64
CA GLN A 234 16.20 14.24 -12.06
C GLN A 234 17.16 14.85 -13.07
N GLN A 235 18.40 15.12 -12.69
CA GLN A 235 19.32 15.86 -13.58
C GLN A 235 19.43 15.18 -14.95
N HIS A 236 19.07 15.91 -16.01
CA HIS A 236 19.09 15.48 -17.42
C HIS A 236 18.17 14.32 -17.77
N GLU A 237 17.23 13.97 -16.91
CA GLU A 237 16.34 12.82 -17.11
C GLU A 237 14.89 13.12 -16.71
N TYR A 238 13.98 12.62 -17.53
CA TYR A 238 12.55 12.52 -17.24
C TYR A 238 12.17 11.05 -17.19
N ILE A 239 11.51 10.64 -16.12
CA ILE A 239 11.04 9.28 -15.94
C ILE A 239 9.51 9.29 -15.80
N SER A 240 8.84 8.37 -16.49
CA SER A 240 7.39 8.19 -16.43
C SER A 240 7.04 6.76 -16.14
N LEU A 241 6.27 6.53 -15.06
CA LEU A 241 5.70 5.23 -14.71
C LEU A 241 4.21 5.23 -15.02
N ASP A 242 3.71 4.11 -15.53
CA ASP A 242 2.29 3.82 -15.64
C ASP A 242 2.00 2.55 -14.81
N TYR A 243 1.32 2.73 -13.67
CA TYR A 243 1.02 1.61 -12.75
C TYR A 243 0.06 0.60 -13.35
N ALA A 244 -0.91 1.07 -14.18
CA ALA A 244 -1.89 0.20 -14.81
C ALA A 244 -1.26 -0.65 -15.92
N ARG A 245 -0.34 -0.07 -16.69
CA ARG A 245 0.41 -0.75 -17.74
C ARG A 245 1.61 -1.51 -17.19
N ARG A 246 2.00 -1.25 -15.95
CA ARG A 246 3.16 -1.84 -15.28
C ARG A 246 4.46 -1.63 -16.06
N ASP A 247 4.60 -0.45 -16.70
CA ASP A 247 5.78 -0.10 -17.47
C ASP A 247 6.33 1.27 -17.06
N ALA A 248 7.60 1.50 -17.39
CA ALA A 248 8.27 2.76 -17.15
C ALA A 248 9.14 3.15 -18.34
N LEU A 249 9.18 4.45 -18.64
CA LEU A 249 9.95 5.07 -19.69
C LEU A 249 10.94 6.07 -19.08
N ARG A 250 12.20 5.96 -19.47
CA ARG A 250 13.24 6.94 -19.20
C ARG A 250 13.53 7.75 -20.47
N VAL A 251 13.51 9.07 -20.35
CA VAL A 251 13.95 9.98 -21.39
C VAL A 251 15.18 10.71 -20.89
N GLY A 252 16.32 10.44 -21.49
CA GLY A 252 17.59 11.10 -21.18
C GLY A 252 17.87 12.24 -22.16
N VAL A 253 18.54 13.30 -21.70
CA VAL A 253 18.96 14.45 -22.51
C VAL A 253 20.48 14.52 -22.49
N LYS A 254 21.12 14.35 -23.65
CA LYS A 254 22.55 14.59 -23.83
C LYS A 254 22.75 15.93 -24.53
N ARG A 255 23.56 16.81 -23.95
CA ARG A 255 24.02 18.04 -24.58
C ARG A 255 25.44 17.84 -25.11
N LEU A 256 25.56 17.31 -26.32
CA LEU A 256 26.85 17.11 -26.99
C LEU A 256 27.11 18.12 -28.10
N GLY A 257 26.23 19.16 -28.26
CA GLY A 257 26.33 20.16 -29.31
C GLY A 257 25.28 21.26 -29.19
N PRO A 258 25.07 22.07 -30.24
CA PRO A 258 24.09 23.15 -30.23
C PRO A 258 22.63 22.69 -30.15
N GLN A 259 22.36 21.43 -30.47
CA GLN A 259 21.03 20.81 -30.29
C GLN A 259 21.08 19.68 -29.30
N PRO A 260 20.06 19.56 -28.40
CA PRO A 260 19.97 18.44 -27.46
C PRO A 260 19.64 17.15 -28.20
N GLU A 261 20.32 16.05 -27.81
CA GLU A 261 19.96 14.69 -28.23
C GLU A 261 19.12 14.04 -27.15
N PHE A 262 18.01 13.41 -27.58
CA PHE A 262 17.11 12.69 -26.67
C PHE A 262 17.31 11.19 -26.83
N SER A 263 17.39 10.49 -25.73
CA SER A 263 17.34 9.03 -25.68
C SER A 263 16.04 8.57 -25.04
N PHE A 264 15.40 7.54 -25.59
CA PHE A 264 14.19 6.94 -25.08
C PHE A 264 14.47 5.48 -24.74
N GLU A 265 14.25 5.11 -23.48
CA GLU A 265 14.51 3.77 -22.99
C GLU A 265 13.28 3.26 -22.24
N LYS A 266 12.69 2.17 -22.71
CA LYS A 266 11.70 1.44 -21.93
C LYS A 266 12.46 0.60 -20.90
N LEU A 267 12.22 0.87 -19.61
CA LEU A 267 12.90 0.16 -18.54
C LEU A 267 12.43 -1.30 -18.47
N ALA A 268 13.38 -2.18 -18.23
CA ALA A 268 13.06 -3.59 -18.00
C ALA A 268 12.31 -3.73 -16.66
N ALA A 269 11.10 -4.22 -16.72
CA ALA A 269 10.25 -4.46 -15.56
C ALA A 269 10.00 -5.98 -15.41
N PRO A 270 9.96 -6.52 -14.18
CA PRO A 270 9.62 -7.91 -13.98
C PRO A 270 8.20 -8.20 -14.46
N ASN A 271 8.01 -9.36 -15.12
CA ASN A 271 6.67 -9.78 -15.55
C ASN A 271 6.02 -10.62 -14.44
N VAL A 272 5.60 -9.95 -13.37
CA VAL A 272 4.99 -10.60 -12.20
C VAL A 272 3.78 -9.78 -11.75
N GLU A 273 2.77 -10.47 -11.21
CA GLU A 273 1.64 -9.81 -10.56
C GLU A 273 2.12 -9.15 -9.25
N PRO A 274 1.78 -7.87 -8.97
CA PRO A 274 2.23 -7.18 -7.75
C PRO A 274 1.90 -7.92 -6.47
N LEU A 275 0.68 -8.47 -6.33
CA LEU A 275 0.28 -9.21 -5.13
C LEU A 275 1.08 -10.52 -4.98
N HIS A 276 1.38 -11.20 -6.09
CA HIS A 276 2.22 -12.39 -6.05
C HIS A 276 3.63 -12.04 -5.54
N ALA A 277 4.24 -10.96 -6.09
CA ALA A 277 5.56 -10.50 -5.65
C ALA A 277 5.56 -10.03 -4.18
N GLU A 278 4.49 -9.40 -3.72
CA GLU A 278 4.33 -8.97 -2.34
C GLU A 278 4.29 -10.13 -1.36
N LEU A 279 3.43 -11.14 -1.62
CA LEU A 279 3.30 -12.30 -0.75
C LEU A 279 4.54 -13.19 -0.78
N GLU A 280 5.18 -13.34 -1.95
CA GLU A 280 6.47 -14.05 -2.05
C GLU A 280 7.56 -13.34 -1.23
N ALA A 281 7.66 -12.01 -1.31
CA ALA A 281 8.59 -11.22 -0.51
C ALA A 281 8.29 -11.30 1.00
N PHE A 282 7.01 -11.36 1.39
CA PHE A 282 6.62 -11.60 2.79
C PHE A 282 7.13 -12.97 3.28
N LEU A 283 6.88 -14.04 2.52
CA LEU A 283 7.35 -15.37 2.88
C LEU A 283 8.88 -15.45 2.95
N GLU A 284 9.57 -14.74 2.07
CA GLU A 284 11.04 -14.66 2.11
C GLU A 284 11.53 -13.91 3.35
N ALA A 285 10.90 -12.79 3.72
CA ALA A 285 11.20 -12.07 4.96
C ALA A 285 11.01 -12.96 6.20
N VAL A 286 9.94 -13.75 6.23
CA VAL A 286 9.65 -14.73 7.30
C VAL A 286 10.74 -15.81 7.38
N ARG A 287 11.14 -16.40 6.26
CA ARG A 287 12.17 -17.46 6.21
C ARG A 287 13.55 -16.95 6.61
N THR A 288 13.90 -15.77 6.14
CA THR A 288 15.24 -15.18 6.36
C THR A 288 15.34 -14.35 7.61
N ARG A 289 14.21 -14.05 8.24
CA ARG A 289 14.08 -13.10 9.38
C ARG A 289 14.63 -11.72 9.04
N ARG A 290 14.61 -11.35 7.76
CA ARG A 290 15.00 -10.01 7.33
C ARG A 290 13.78 -9.10 7.33
N GLU A 291 14.06 -7.82 7.51
CA GLU A 291 13.02 -6.79 7.46
C GLU A 291 12.35 -6.75 6.09
N PRO A 292 10.99 -6.78 6.01
CA PRO A 292 10.29 -6.73 4.74
C PRO A 292 10.38 -5.35 4.10
N ARG A 293 10.22 -5.32 2.78
CA ARG A 293 10.27 -4.11 1.96
C ARG A 293 9.23 -3.06 2.38
N THR A 294 8.02 -3.50 2.73
CA THR A 294 6.92 -2.68 3.26
C THR A 294 6.69 -3.03 4.73
N ASN A 295 7.72 -2.81 5.57
CA ASN A 295 7.66 -3.10 6.99
C ASN A 295 6.63 -2.22 7.72
N GLY A 296 6.33 -2.56 8.97
CA GLY A 296 5.38 -1.81 9.79
C GLY A 296 5.75 -0.33 9.96
N ALA A 297 7.06 0.01 10.02
CA ALA A 297 7.51 1.39 10.13
C ALA A 297 7.21 2.19 8.85
N ALA A 298 7.37 1.60 7.67
CA ALA A 298 7.00 2.21 6.40
C ALA A 298 5.48 2.43 6.32
N GLY A 299 4.68 1.44 6.71
CA GLY A 299 3.22 1.58 6.77
C GLY A 299 2.76 2.67 7.73
N ARG A 300 3.38 2.76 8.92
CA ARG A 300 3.12 3.84 9.88
C ARG A 300 3.46 5.22 9.30
N ALA A 301 4.61 5.35 8.63
CA ALA A 301 5.02 6.62 8.02
C ALA A 301 4.06 7.06 6.91
N ALA A 302 3.56 6.12 6.10
CA ALA A 302 2.55 6.40 5.07
C ALA A 302 1.22 6.85 5.71
N LEU A 303 0.77 6.19 6.78
CA LEU A 303 -0.43 6.56 7.54
C LEU A 303 -0.27 7.95 8.19
N GLU A 304 0.89 8.25 8.78
CA GLU A 304 1.19 9.55 9.37
C GLU A 304 1.13 10.67 8.34
N LEU A 305 1.75 10.47 7.17
CA LEU A 305 1.70 11.46 6.10
C LEU A 305 0.28 11.64 5.57
N ALA A 306 -0.48 10.56 5.39
CA ALA A 306 -1.89 10.62 4.99
C ALA A 306 -2.73 11.40 6.02
N SER A 307 -2.50 11.20 7.31
CA SER A 307 -3.19 11.93 8.38
C SER A 307 -2.83 13.42 8.39
N ARG A 308 -1.55 13.77 8.15
CA ARG A 308 -1.12 15.18 7.99
C ARG A 308 -1.77 15.84 6.78
N VAL A 309 -1.89 15.12 5.65
CA VAL A 309 -2.60 15.59 4.45
C VAL A 309 -4.06 15.87 4.79
N MET A 310 -4.72 14.96 5.50
CA MET A 310 -6.11 15.09 5.89
C MET A 310 -6.33 16.31 6.82
N ALA A 311 -5.44 16.49 7.80
CA ALA A 311 -5.48 17.66 8.69
C ALA A 311 -5.34 19.00 7.92
N SER A 312 -4.41 19.05 6.94
CA SER A 312 -4.24 20.24 6.08
C SER A 312 -5.47 20.52 5.20
N ILE A 313 -6.15 19.46 4.71
CA ILE A 313 -7.40 19.59 3.95
C ILE A 313 -8.51 20.16 4.85
N GLN A 314 -8.64 19.67 6.08
CA GLN A 314 -9.64 20.16 7.04
C GLN A 314 -9.42 21.63 7.38
N GLU A 315 -8.20 22.02 7.74
CA GLU A 315 -7.83 23.40 8.01
C GLU A 315 -8.14 24.33 6.82
N HIS A 316 -7.80 23.90 5.61
CA HIS A 316 -8.12 24.64 4.40
C HIS A 316 -9.64 24.77 4.20
N GLY A 317 -10.38 23.67 4.34
CA GLY A 317 -11.83 23.61 4.17
C GLY A 317 -12.58 24.51 5.16
N GLU A 318 -12.16 24.54 6.43
CA GLU A 318 -12.70 25.44 7.45
C GLU A 318 -12.46 26.90 7.09
N ARG A 319 -11.24 27.25 6.65
CA ARG A 319 -10.88 28.62 6.25
C ARG A 319 -11.71 29.14 5.08
N VAL A 320 -12.00 28.29 4.09
CA VAL A 320 -12.78 28.67 2.89
C VAL A 320 -14.26 28.30 3.01
N GLN A 321 -14.72 27.88 4.19
CA GLN A 321 -16.11 27.59 4.53
C GLN A 321 -16.76 26.51 3.64
N VAL A 322 -16.02 25.48 3.27
CA VAL A 322 -16.61 24.29 2.64
C VAL A 322 -17.54 23.62 3.65
N ALA A 323 -18.81 23.48 3.31
CA ALA A 323 -19.87 23.03 4.23
C ALA A 323 -19.56 21.70 4.94
N ALA A 324 -18.90 20.78 4.28
CA ALA A 324 -18.51 19.47 4.84
C ALA A 324 -17.47 19.56 5.96
N PHE A 325 -16.71 20.67 6.06
CA PHE A 325 -15.68 20.90 7.07
C PHE A 325 -16.07 21.98 8.10
N ALA A 326 -17.27 22.55 8.00
CA ALA A 326 -17.76 23.50 9.00
C ALA A 326 -17.83 22.80 10.37
N SER A 327 -17.09 23.30 11.35
CA SER A 327 -17.09 22.75 12.70
C SER A 327 -18.53 22.67 13.24
N LYS A 328 -18.89 21.54 13.85
CA LYS A 328 -20.21 21.30 14.46
C LYS A 328 -20.57 22.28 15.60
N GLU A 329 -19.63 23.13 16.01
CA GLU A 329 -19.82 24.14 17.06
C GLU A 329 -20.74 25.32 16.65
N LYS A 330 -21.00 25.54 15.35
CA LYS A 330 -21.89 26.64 14.90
C LYS A 330 -23.34 26.23 14.63
N ALA A 331 -23.70 24.98 14.77
CA ALA A 331 -25.06 24.47 14.56
C ALA A 331 -25.96 24.54 15.83
N GLY A 332 -25.50 25.20 16.88
CA GLY A 332 -26.18 25.34 18.18
C GLY A 332 -26.42 26.79 18.58
N LYS A 333 -26.86 27.67 17.66
CA LYS A 333 -27.43 28.98 18.02
C LYS A 333 -28.73 29.24 17.29
#